data_5b7bde60528754bbeb34e30b853db599
#
_entry.id   5b7bde60528754bbeb34e30b853db599
#
_cell.length_a   1.000
_cell.length_b   1.000
_cell.length_c   1.000
_cell.angle_alpha   90.00
_cell.angle_beta   90.00
_cell.angle_gamma   90.00
#
_symmetry.space_group_name_H-M   'P 1'
#
loop_
_entity.id
_entity.type
_entity.pdbx_description
1 polymer ?
#
loop_
_entity_poly.entity_id
_entity_poly.type
_entity_poly.pdbx_seq_one_letter_code
_entity_poly.pdbx_strand_id
1 'polypeptide(L)'
;CVHFLAHNRPQAFFLSPSMNLQPSAACPCGRSNSKGKPIAYADCCGRFVEHFDSQPAPDAEHLMRSRYTAFVLERAPYLLATWHASQRPAELDFEPGAKWLGLQVKDFQPTGDATAEVEFVARFRVAGRAVRLHERSRFVLEDGRWFYVDGDQF
;
A
#
# COMPACT_ATOMS: atom_id res chain seq x y z
N CYS A 1 4.31 2.76 -0.73
CA CYS A 1 4.52 3.39 0.54
C CYS A 1 5.82 3.05 1.23
N VAL A 2 6.55 2.04 0.84
CA VAL A 2 7.68 1.62 1.65
C VAL A 2 8.89 1.35 0.76
N HIS A 3 9.72 2.36 0.55
CA HIS A 3 11.04 2.18 -0.06
C HIS A 3 11.87 1.16 0.71
N PHE A 4 11.60 1.04 2.00
CA PHE A 4 12.36 0.24 2.95
C PHE A 4 12.25 -1.27 2.71
N LEU A 5 11.12 -1.74 2.18
CA LEU A 5 10.89 -3.17 1.92
C LEU A 5 10.93 -3.52 0.44
N ALA A 6 11.09 -2.52 -0.41
CA ALA A 6 11.23 -2.71 -1.84
C ALA A 6 12.71 -2.54 -2.19
N HIS A 7 13.37 -3.63 -2.51
CA HIS A 7 14.77 -3.60 -2.92
C HIS A 7 14.86 -3.56 -4.44
N ASN A 8 15.65 -2.65 -4.94
CA ASN A 8 15.94 -2.54 -6.36
C ASN A 8 17.10 -3.50 -6.70
N ARG A 9 16.78 -4.78 -6.86
CA ARG A 9 17.77 -5.79 -7.22
C ARG A 9 17.55 -6.27 -8.66
N PRO A 10 18.62 -6.50 -9.43
CA PRO A 10 18.47 -7.17 -10.72
C PRO A 10 17.97 -8.61 -10.48
N GLN A 11 16.88 -8.93 -11.10
CA GLN A 11 16.16 -10.18 -10.90
C GLN A 11 16.86 -11.39 -11.52
N ALA A 12 17.09 -12.40 -10.71
CA ALA A 12 17.13 -13.76 -11.20
C ALA A 12 15.71 -14.33 -11.13
N PHE A 13 15.13 -14.58 -12.21
CA PHE A 13 14.01 -15.44 -12.62
C PHE A 13 13.03 -16.06 -11.57
N PHE A 14 12.75 -15.46 -10.43
CA PHE A 14 11.70 -15.95 -9.54
C PHE A 14 10.59 -14.93 -9.42
N LEU A 15 9.53 -15.14 -10.20
CA LEU A 15 8.25 -14.52 -9.94
C LEU A 15 7.73 -15.11 -8.63
N SER A 16 7.84 -14.36 -7.53
CA SER A 16 7.05 -14.70 -6.35
C SER A 16 5.58 -14.70 -6.77
N PRO A 17 4.85 -15.80 -6.62
CA PRO A 17 3.45 -15.81 -6.96
C PRO A 17 2.73 -14.79 -6.08
N SER A 18 2.03 -13.84 -6.69
CA SER A 18 1.20 -12.92 -5.94
C SER A 18 0.17 -13.72 -5.14
N MET A 19 0.07 -13.40 -3.84
CA MET A 19 -0.86 -14.09 -2.95
C MET A 19 -2.29 -13.70 -3.28
N ASN A 20 -3.20 -14.68 -3.22
CA ASN A 20 -4.62 -14.46 -3.39
C ASN A 20 -5.31 -14.47 -2.03
N LEU A 21 -6.13 -13.46 -1.80
CA LEU A 21 -6.94 -13.36 -0.60
C LEU A 21 -8.39 -13.61 -0.97
N GLN A 22 -9.12 -14.36 -0.13
CA GLN A 22 -10.55 -14.57 -0.32
C GLN A 22 -11.29 -13.23 -0.30
N PRO A 23 -12.22 -12.99 -1.25
CA PRO A 23 -12.96 -11.72 -1.30
C PRO A 23 -13.71 -11.39 0.00
N SER A 24 -14.19 -12.42 0.71
CA SER A 24 -14.92 -12.26 1.98
C SER A 24 -14.03 -12.11 3.20
N ALA A 25 -12.71 -12.33 3.07
CA ALA A 25 -11.78 -12.19 4.18
C ALA A 25 -11.66 -10.74 4.62
N ALA A 26 -11.35 -10.52 5.89
CA ALA A 26 -11.09 -9.18 6.40
C ALA A 26 -9.95 -8.52 5.63
N CYS A 27 -10.13 -7.25 5.25
CA CYS A 27 -9.09 -6.54 4.52
C CYS A 27 -7.84 -6.36 5.39
N PRO A 28 -6.64 -6.64 4.85
CA PRO A 28 -5.39 -6.47 5.60
C PRO A 28 -5.16 -5.06 6.15
N CYS A 29 -5.75 -4.03 5.53
CA CYS A 29 -5.56 -2.65 5.96
C CYS A 29 -6.20 -2.33 7.30
N GLY A 30 -7.05 -3.22 7.83
CA GLY A 30 -7.65 -3.09 9.15
C GLY A 30 -8.80 -2.09 9.26
N ARG A 31 -9.29 -1.58 8.13
CA ARG A 31 -10.42 -0.66 8.15
C ARG A 31 -11.68 -1.36 8.66
N SER A 32 -12.43 -0.67 9.52
CA SER A 32 -13.68 -1.17 10.09
C SER A 32 -14.86 -0.34 9.61
N ASN A 33 -16.05 -0.96 9.61
CA ASN A 33 -17.29 -0.24 9.33
C ASN A 33 -17.74 0.55 10.56
N SER A 34 -18.87 1.25 10.45
CA SER A 34 -19.42 2.08 11.54
C SER A 34 -19.75 1.31 12.81
N LYS A 35 -19.88 -0.02 12.73
CA LYS A 35 -20.17 -0.91 13.87
C LYS A 35 -18.88 -1.54 14.45
N GLY A 36 -17.71 -1.10 13.98
CA GLY A 36 -16.42 -1.63 14.44
C GLY A 36 -16.06 -3.00 13.88
N LYS A 37 -16.78 -3.51 12.89
CA LYS A 37 -16.49 -4.80 12.26
C LYS A 37 -15.55 -4.63 11.08
N PRO A 38 -14.60 -5.57 10.86
CA PRO A 38 -13.73 -5.52 9.69
C PRO A 38 -14.52 -5.49 8.39
N ILE A 39 -14.03 -4.71 7.42
CA ILE A 39 -14.61 -4.67 6.08
C ILE A 39 -13.96 -5.78 5.25
N ALA A 40 -14.77 -6.51 4.47
CA ALA A 40 -14.26 -7.55 3.59
C ALA A 40 -13.32 -6.95 2.53
N TYR A 41 -12.30 -7.71 2.14
CA TYR A 41 -11.32 -7.28 1.15
C TYR A 41 -12.00 -6.80 -0.15
N ALA A 42 -12.96 -7.55 -0.67
CA ALA A 42 -13.68 -7.19 -1.90
C ALA A 42 -14.41 -5.85 -1.81
N ASP A 43 -14.81 -5.45 -0.61
CA ASP A 43 -15.52 -4.19 -0.37
C ASP A 43 -14.61 -3.07 0.14
N CYS A 44 -13.32 -3.34 0.23
CA CYS A 44 -12.30 -2.41 0.73
C CYS A 44 -11.17 -2.27 -0.30
N CYS A 45 -9.95 -2.64 0.05
CA CYS A 45 -8.78 -2.48 -0.85
C CYS A 45 -8.89 -3.31 -2.14
N GLY A 46 -9.61 -4.43 -2.11
CA GLY A 46 -9.82 -5.26 -3.29
C GLY A 46 -10.49 -4.53 -4.44
N ARG A 47 -11.31 -3.53 -4.15
CA ARG A 47 -11.92 -2.68 -5.17
C ARG A 47 -10.87 -2.03 -6.07
N PHE A 48 -9.73 -1.68 -5.52
CA PHE A 48 -8.65 -0.97 -6.22
C PHE A 48 -7.55 -1.92 -6.69
N VAL A 49 -7.13 -2.83 -5.82
CA VAL A 49 -6.04 -3.76 -6.11
C VAL A 49 -6.41 -4.72 -7.25
N GLU A 50 -7.65 -5.22 -7.25
CA GLU A 50 -8.12 -6.17 -8.26
C GLU A 50 -8.69 -5.49 -9.50
N HIS A 51 -8.99 -4.19 -9.44
CA HIS A 51 -9.67 -3.45 -10.50
C HIS A 51 -9.01 -2.10 -10.79
N PHE A 52 -7.69 -2.09 -10.88
CA PHE A 52 -6.91 -0.86 -11.01
C PHE A 52 -7.37 0.03 -12.16
N ASP A 53 -7.66 -0.55 -13.33
CA ASP A 53 -8.02 0.23 -14.52
C ASP A 53 -9.40 0.90 -14.41
N SER A 54 -10.34 0.26 -13.74
CA SER A 54 -11.74 0.70 -13.68
C SER A 54 -12.12 1.39 -12.38
N GLN A 55 -11.40 1.13 -11.30
CA GLN A 55 -11.74 1.65 -9.97
C GLN A 55 -10.51 2.27 -9.29
N PRO A 56 -10.14 3.51 -9.66
CA PRO A 56 -9.06 4.20 -8.98
C PRO A 56 -9.47 4.56 -7.55
N ALA A 57 -8.49 4.60 -6.64
CA ALA A 57 -8.74 5.02 -5.27
C ALA A 57 -9.27 6.48 -5.26
N PRO A 58 -10.31 6.77 -4.48
CA PRO A 58 -10.96 8.09 -4.50
C PRO A 58 -10.16 9.19 -3.80
N ASP A 59 -9.25 8.82 -2.91
CA ASP A 59 -8.41 9.77 -2.18
C ASP A 59 -7.09 9.12 -1.78
N ALA A 60 -6.19 9.93 -1.22
CA ALA A 60 -4.86 9.47 -0.84
C ALA A 60 -4.90 8.46 0.31
N GLU A 61 -5.85 8.56 1.24
CA GLU A 61 -5.97 7.59 2.33
C GLU A 61 -6.35 6.21 1.81
N HIS A 62 -7.33 6.13 0.90
CA HIS A 62 -7.71 4.86 0.29
C HIS A 62 -6.55 4.28 -0.53
N LEU A 63 -5.81 5.12 -1.24
CA LEU A 63 -4.63 4.67 -1.98
C LEU A 63 -3.57 4.12 -1.03
N MET A 64 -3.26 4.84 0.05
CA MET A 64 -2.28 4.39 1.03
C MET A 64 -2.66 3.01 1.62
N ARG A 65 -3.93 2.84 2.01
CA ARG A 65 -4.42 1.58 2.55
C ARG A 65 -4.32 0.44 1.53
N SER A 66 -4.67 0.72 0.27
CA SER A 66 -4.59 -0.30 -0.79
C SER A 66 -3.15 -0.67 -1.13
N ARG A 67 -2.22 0.28 -1.03
CA ARG A 67 -0.80 0.00 -1.22
C ARG A 67 -0.25 -0.88 -0.08
N TYR A 68 -0.64 -0.60 1.17
CA TYR A 68 -0.30 -1.51 2.28
C TYR A 68 -0.80 -2.94 2.00
N THR A 69 -2.06 -3.08 1.61
CA THR A 69 -2.62 -4.39 1.26
C THR A 69 -1.86 -5.04 0.10
N ALA A 70 -1.45 -4.24 -0.89
CA ALA A 70 -0.66 -4.74 -2.01
C ALA A 70 0.73 -5.24 -1.57
N PHE A 71 1.35 -4.63 -0.56
CA PHE A 71 2.57 -5.18 0.06
C PHE A 71 2.29 -6.50 0.77
N VAL A 72 1.19 -6.59 1.52
CA VAL A 72 0.80 -7.85 2.18
C VAL A 72 0.62 -8.98 1.17
N LEU A 73 0.00 -8.69 0.03
CA LEU A 73 -0.31 -9.67 -1.02
C LEU A 73 0.77 -9.77 -2.10
N GLU A 74 1.85 -9.01 -1.98
CA GLU A 74 2.97 -8.98 -2.93
C GLU A 74 2.50 -8.69 -4.37
N ARG A 75 1.67 -7.65 -4.51
CA ARG A 75 1.13 -7.21 -5.80
C ARG A 75 2.03 -6.10 -6.39
N ALA A 76 3.21 -6.48 -6.88
CA ALA A 76 4.17 -5.54 -7.44
C ALA A 76 3.60 -4.69 -8.59
N PRO A 77 2.83 -5.24 -9.55
CA PRO A 77 2.26 -4.41 -10.62
C PRO A 77 1.40 -3.25 -10.10
N TYR A 78 0.57 -3.50 -9.08
CA TYR A 78 -0.25 -2.45 -8.47
C TYR A 78 0.59 -1.38 -7.79
N LEU A 79 1.61 -1.79 -7.05
CA LEU A 79 2.51 -0.86 -6.36
C LEU A 79 3.25 0.02 -7.35
N LEU A 80 3.76 -0.56 -8.44
CA LEU A 80 4.45 0.19 -9.48
C LEU A 80 3.49 1.13 -10.23
N ALA A 81 2.31 0.66 -10.58
CA ALA A 81 1.32 1.46 -11.31
C ALA A 81 0.81 2.66 -10.50
N THR A 82 0.75 2.54 -9.17
CA THR A 82 0.31 3.61 -8.27
C THR A 82 1.46 4.46 -7.71
N TRP A 83 2.68 4.18 -8.12
CA TRP A 83 3.85 4.99 -7.77
C TRP A 83 4.07 6.03 -8.86
N HIS A 84 4.20 7.30 -8.47
CA HIS A 84 4.40 8.37 -9.44
C HIS A 84 5.67 8.13 -10.26
N ALA A 85 5.60 8.38 -11.56
CA ALA A 85 6.69 8.09 -12.49
C ALA A 85 8.00 8.76 -12.10
N SER A 86 7.95 9.94 -11.48
CA SER A 86 9.14 10.69 -11.04
C SER A 86 9.98 9.95 -10.00
N GLN A 87 9.36 9.03 -9.22
CA GLN A 87 10.02 8.32 -8.12
C GLN A 87 9.91 6.80 -8.26
N ARG A 88 9.24 6.32 -9.31
CA ARG A 88 8.97 4.90 -9.50
C ARG A 88 10.27 4.12 -9.72
N PRO A 89 10.56 3.08 -8.92
CA PRO A 89 11.67 2.18 -9.21
C PRO A 89 11.38 1.33 -10.44
N ALA A 90 12.41 0.82 -11.09
CA ALA A 90 12.25 -0.05 -12.26
C ALA A 90 11.61 -1.37 -11.87
N GLU A 91 11.93 -1.90 -10.70
CA GLU A 91 11.45 -3.19 -10.20
C GLU A 91 11.22 -3.12 -8.69
N LEU A 92 10.34 -3.99 -8.19
CA LEU A 92 10.09 -4.16 -6.76
C LEU A 92 10.33 -5.61 -6.37
N ASP A 93 11.17 -5.80 -5.34
CA ASP A 93 11.36 -7.08 -4.66
C ASP A 93 10.79 -6.98 -3.25
N PHE A 94 10.22 -8.08 -2.77
CA PHE A 94 9.68 -8.15 -1.42
C PHE A 94 10.67 -8.86 -0.49
N GLU A 95 10.72 -8.43 0.78
CA GLU A 95 11.54 -9.11 1.78
C GLU A 95 11.04 -10.54 1.97
N PRO A 96 11.89 -11.56 1.76
CA PRO A 96 11.47 -12.95 1.99
C PRO A 96 11.09 -13.17 3.46
N GLY A 97 9.94 -13.81 3.68
CA GLY A 97 9.46 -14.12 5.01
C GLY A 97 8.93 -12.95 5.82
N ALA A 98 8.76 -11.77 5.20
CA ALA A 98 8.13 -10.65 5.88
C ALA A 98 6.67 -10.97 6.18
N LYS A 99 6.27 -10.78 7.43
CA LYS A 99 4.89 -10.97 7.87
C LYS A 99 4.34 -9.64 8.35
N TRP A 100 3.31 -9.15 7.68
CA TRP A 100 2.65 -7.90 8.03
C TRP A 100 1.72 -8.12 9.21
N LEU A 101 1.80 -7.22 10.20
CA LEU A 101 1.10 -7.36 11.49
C LEU A 101 -0.01 -6.33 11.66
N GLY A 102 -0.03 -5.28 10.88
CA GLY A 102 -1.10 -4.29 10.95
C GLY A 102 -0.71 -2.90 10.45
N LEU A 103 -1.73 -2.10 10.22
CA LEU A 103 -1.64 -0.73 9.75
C LEU A 103 -2.48 0.17 10.65
N GLN A 104 -1.91 1.31 11.02
CA GLN A 104 -2.63 2.38 11.69
C GLN A 104 -2.43 3.67 10.90
N VAL A 105 -3.51 4.21 10.34
CA VAL A 105 -3.48 5.54 9.73
C VAL A 105 -3.67 6.57 10.84
N LYS A 106 -2.71 7.47 10.99
CA LYS A 106 -2.70 8.47 12.07
C LYS A 106 -3.29 9.80 11.66
N ASP A 107 -3.04 10.20 10.41
CA ASP A 107 -3.49 11.50 9.92
C ASP A 107 -3.63 11.48 8.41
N PHE A 108 -4.58 12.24 7.90
CA PHE A 108 -4.79 12.45 6.48
C PHE A 108 -5.08 13.94 6.26
N GLN A 109 -4.23 14.60 5.45
CA GLN A 109 -4.33 16.03 5.19
C GLN A 109 -4.29 16.32 3.69
N PRO A 110 -5.35 16.89 3.12
CA PRO A 110 -5.24 17.55 1.82
C PRO A 110 -4.28 18.73 1.96
N THR A 111 -3.27 18.82 1.08
CA THR A 111 -2.26 19.87 1.11
C THR A 111 -2.39 20.83 -0.06
N GLY A 112 -3.35 20.61 -0.95
CA GLY A 112 -3.66 21.42 -2.11
C GLY A 112 -4.80 20.78 -2.89
N ASP A 113 -5.15 21.34 -4.05
CA ASP A 113 -6.24 20.82 -4.89
C ASP A 113 -5.90 19.44 -5.46
N ALA A 114 -4.61 19.16 -5.65
CA ALA A 114 -4.13 17.93 -6.28
C ALA A 114 -3.01 17.26 -5.47
N THR A 115 -2.89 17.57 -4.19
CA THR A 115 -1.87 17.00 -3.30
C THR A 115 -2.45 16.66 -1.95
N ALA A 116 -1.89 15.63 -1.31
CA ALA A 116 -2.29 15.20 0.03
C ALA A 116 -1.15 14.48 0.72
N GLU A 117 -1.23 14.40 2.04
CA GLU A 117 -0.30 13.65 2.86
C GLU A 117 -1.06 12.66 3.75
N VAL A 118 -0.46 11.51 3.98
CA VAL A 118 -1.01 10.51 4.92
C VAL A 118 0.11 10.06 5.84
N GLU A 119 -0.13 10.18 7.15
CA GLU A 119 0.78 9.66 8.16
C GLU A 119 0.26 8.33 8.67
N PHE A 120 1.13 7.33 8.74
CA PHE A 120 0.74 6.00 9.18
C PHE A 120 1.87 5.28 9.90
N VAL A 121 1.49 4.25 10.65
CA VAL A 121 2.39 3.27 11.23
C VAL A 121 2.02 1.90 10.68
N ALA A 122 2.98 1.21 10.09
CA ALA A 122 2.85 -0.18 9.68
C ALA A 122 3.79 -1.04 10.53
N ARG A 123 3.31 -2.22 10.91
CA ARG A 123 4.10 -3.17 11.69
C ARG A 123 4.26 -4.45 10.92
N PHE A 124 5.46 -4.99 10.96
CA PHE A 124 5.77 -6.26 10.31
C PHE A 124 6.86 -6.99 11.08
N ARG A 125 7.04 -8.27 10.76
CA ARG A 125 8.08 -9.10 11.35
C ARG A 125 8.94 -9.70 10.26
N VAL A 126 10.25 -9.60 10.40
CA VAL A 126 11.24 -10.19 9.49
C VAL A 126 12.29 -10.87 10.35
N ALA A 127 12.60 -12.13 10.03
CA ALA A 127 13.63 -12.91 10.73
C ALA A 127 13.46 -12.90 12.26
N GLY A 128 12.21 -13.02 12.73
CA GLY A 128 11.88 -13.02 14.15
C GLY A 128 11.90 -11.66 14.83
N ARG A 129 12.18 -10.57 14.09
CA ARG A 129 12.25 -9.21 14.63
C ARG A 129 11.01 -8.43 14.24
N ALA A 130 10.35 -7.82 15.23
CA ALA A 130 9.24 -6.90 14.98
C ALA A 130 9.80 -5.53 14.56
N VAL A 131 9.26 -4.99 13.48
CA VAL A 131 9.66 -3.68 12.95
C VAL A 131 8.44 -2.77 12.91
N ARG A 132 8.63 -1.53 13.32
CA ARG A 132 7.62 -0.47 13.27
C ARG A 132 8.07 0.57 12.26
N LEU A 133 7.32 0.71 11.18
CA LEU A 133 7.54 1.73 10.16
C LEU A 133 6.57 2.87 10.40
N HIS A 134 7.10 4.08 10.63
CA HIS A 134 6.30 5.29 10.78
C HIS A 134 6.71 6.26 9.67
N GLU A 135 5.76 6.63 8.83
CA GLU A 135 6.03 7.45 7.65
C GLU A 135 4.90 8.47 7.45
N ARG A 136 5.26 9.65 6.95
CA ARG A 136 4.33 10.61 6.39
C ARG A 136 4.57 10.66 4.89
N SER A 137 3.62 10.10 4.13
CA SER A 137 3.72 9.93 2.68
C SER A 137 3.06 11.07 1.94
N ARG A 138 3.66 11.47 0.81
CA ARG A 138 3.12 12.50 -0.09
C ARG A 138 2.50 11.86 -1.32
N PHE A 139 1.34 12.39 -1.70
CA PHE A 139 0.54 11.90 -2.82
C PHE A 139 0.16 13.04 -3.75
N VAL A 140 -0.02 12.73 -5.02
CA VAL A 140 -0.43 13.68 -6.05
C VAL A 140 -1.57 13.09 -6.88
N LEU A 141 -2.50 13.97 -7.28
CA LEU A 141 -3.58 13.63 -8.20
C LEU A 141 -3.20 14.08 -9.60
N GLU A 142 -3.13 13.14 -10.54
CA GLU A 142 -2.84 13.39 -11.94
C GLU A 142 -3.79 12.58 -12.81
N ASP A 143 -4.37 13.20 -13.81
CA ASP A 143 -5.27 12.54 -14.77
C ASP A 143 -6.38 11.73 -14.09
N GLY A 144 -6.93 12.27 -13.00
CA GLY A 144 -8.00 11.64 -12.23
C GLY A 144 -7.58 10.49 -11.32
N ARG A 145 -6.28 10.26 -11.15
CA ARG A 145 -5.76 9.17 -10.30
C ARG A 145 -4.77 9.70 -9.28
N TRP A 146 -4.85 9.14 -8.08
CA TRP A 146 -3.87 9.40 -7.03
C TRP A 146 -2.65 8.52 -7.20
N PHE A 147 -1.46 9.11 -6.97
CA PHE A 147 -0.18 8.42 -7.02
C PHE A 147 0.62 8.71 -5.74
N TYR A 148 1.32 7.69 -5.26
CA TYR A 148 2.33 7.86 -4.22
C TYR A 148 3.58 8.48 -4.83
N VAL A 149 4.15 9.48 -4.18
CA VAL A 149 5.36 10.15 -4.64
C VAL A 149 6.55 9.72 -3.82
N ASP A 150 6.58 10.12 -2.57
CA ASP A 150 7.65 9.84 -1.61
C ASP A 150 7.14 10.04 -0.18
N GLY A 151 8.01 9.97 0.78
CA GLY A 151 7.63 10.19 2.17
C GLY A 151 8.82 10.42 3.08
N ASP A 152 8.52 10.93 4.28
CA ASP A 152 9.48 11.11 5.34
C ASP A 152 9.25 10.05 6.41
N GLN A 153 10.32 9.36 6.81
CA GLN A 153 10.28 8.37 7.87
C GLN A 153 10.70 9.00 9.21
N PHE A 154 10.04 8.56 10.28
CA PHE A 154 10.33 9.01 11.64
C PHE A 154 11.11 7.97 12.42
#